data_c3e65032ddd77e074b241c08a3bb5619
#
_entry.id   c3e65032ddd77e074b241c08a3bb5619
#
_cell.length_a   1.000
_cell.length_b   1.000
_cell.length_c   1.000
_cell.angle_alpha   90.00
_cell.angle_beta   90.00
_cell.angle_gamma   90.00
#
_symmetry.space_group_name_H-M   'P 1'
#
loop_
_entity.id
_entity.type
_entity.pdbx_description
1 polymer ?
#
loop_
_entity_poly.entity_id
_entity_poly.type
_entity_poly.pdbx_seq_one_letter_code
_entity_poly.pdbx_strand_id
1 'polypeptide(L)'
;MPLRVTFVAAARSSSLHAERFEDDRPLDQAGWNEVLGASPALLPLAAAELRYCAPTPRSRATGDALGYAPLVQLALRDCDMGRWRGLTLGEAMAREPSAVDAWLADPRGAPHGGESLLAFIARVGGWLDTRPVDDSGLIVAVAEPAVIRAALVYALRVPLSTYWSLDVRPLSAVALIGSGGRWNLRFEGVRAQPSGV
;
A
#
# COMPACT_ATOMS: atom_id res chain seq x y z
N MET A 1 -13.36 -5.14 20.75
CA MET A 1 -13.12 -5.93 19.50
C MET A 1 -11.65 -5.75 19.13
N PRO A 2 -10.99 -6.69 18.42
CA PRO A 2 -9.62 -6.46 17.95
C PRO A 2 -9.60 -5.32 16.94
N LEU A 3 -8.53 -4.53 16.95
CA LEU A 3 -8.29 -3.46 15.99
C LEU A 3 -8.27 -4.04 14.56
N ARG A 4 -8.89 -3.33 13.64
CA ARG A 4 -8.89 -3.67 12.21
C ARG A 4 -8.28 -2.53 11.41
N VAL A 5 -7.22 -2.83 10.68
CA VAL A 5 -6.61 -1.93 9.71
C VAL A 5 -6.90 -2.45 8.31
N THR A 6 -7.64 -1.68 7.52
CA THR A 6 -7.91 -2.00 6.12
C THR A 6 -7.05 -1.10 5.24
N PHE A 7 -6.13 -1.70 4.50
CA PHE A 7 -5.41 -1.01 3.44
C PHE A 7 -6.22 -1.01 2.15
N VAL A 8 -6.24 0.13 1.47
CA VAL A 8 -6.79 0.29 0.12
C VAL A 8 -5.65 0.72 -0.78
N ALA A 9 -5.40 -0.03 -1.83
CA ALA A 9 -4.39 0.32 -2.81
C ALA A 9 -4.81 1.56 -3.58
N ALA A 10 -3.91 2.54 -3.69
CA ALA A 10 -4.15 3.74 -4.49
C ALA A 10 -4.48 3.38 -5.94
N ALA A 11 -5.35 4.15 -6.56
CA ALA A 11 -5.58 4.05 -8.00
C ALA A 11 -4.30 4.43 -8.76
N ARG A 12 -4.08 3.85 -9.90
CA ARG A 12 -2.93 4.19 -10.75
C ARG A 12 -3.26 5.37 -11.67
N SER A 13 -2.22 6.10 -12.02
CA SER A 13 -2.26 6.95 -13.20
C SER A 13 -2.23 6.03 -14.40
N SER A 14 -2.92 6.16 -15.42
CA SER A 14 -3.02 5.38 -16.66
C SER A 14 -2.31 4.01 -16.75
N SER A 15 -2.99 3.00 -17.23
CA SER A 15 -2.41 1.69 -17.60
C SER A 15 -1.38 1.77 -18.74
N LEU A 16 -1.32 2.90 -19.45
CA LEU A 16 -0.40 3.15 -20.57
C LEU A 16 1.02 3.51 -20.10
N HIS A 17 1.22 3.79 -18.83
CA HIS A 17 2.52 4.15 -18.29
C HIS A 17 3.14 2.98 -17.51
N ALA A 18 4.39 2.66 -17.83
CA ALA A 18 5.16 1.72 -17.03
C ALA A 18 5.26 2.18 -15.57
N GLU A 19 5.19 1.23 -14.65
CA GLU A 19 5.41 1.50 -13.23
C GLU A 19 6.83 2.04 -13.01
N ARG A 20 6.93 3.12 -12.21
CA ARG A 20 8.19 3.77 -11.86
C ARG A 20 8.38 3.73 -10.35
N PHE A 21 9.62 3.67 -9.93
CA PHE A 21 9.96 3.80 -8.51
C PHE A 21 9.59 5.19 -7.99
N GLU A 22 8.93 5.26 -6.83
CA GLU A 22 8.46 6.50 -6.21
C GLU A 22 7.75 7.44 -7.21
N ASP A 23 6.73 6.91 -7.84
CA ASP A 23 5.97 7.62 -8.86
C ASP A 23 5.04 8.67 -8.25
N ASP A 24 5.43 9.93 -8.30
CA ASP A 24 4.65 11.06 -7.78
C ASP A 24 3.62 11.62 -8.79
N ARG A 25 3.34 10.93 -9.89
CA ARG A 25 2.32 11.37 -10.84
C ARG A 25 0.93 11.37 -10.19
N PRO A 26 0.12 12.42 -10.41
CA PRO A 26 -1.27 12.44 -9.95
C PRO A 26 -2.13 11.43 -10.72
N LEU A 27 -3.36 11.23 -10.28
CA LEU A 27 -4.34 10.50 -11.06
C LEU A 27 -4.62 11.25 -12.38
N ASP A 28 -4.66 10.50 -13.46
CA ASP A 28 -5.18 10.95 -14.74
C ASP A 28 -6.69 10.63 -14.86
N GLN A 29 -7.30 10.97 -15.99
CA GLN A 29 -8.73 10.74 -16.21
C GLN A 29 -9.11 9.26 -16.08
N ALA A 30 -8.24 8.34 -16.52
CA ALA A 30 -8.49 6.91 -16.41
C ALA A 30 -8.49 6.45 -14.95
N GLY A 31 -7.51 6.92 -14.16
CA GLY A 31 -7.45 6.65 -12.73
C GLY A 31 -8.68 7.19 -11.98
N TRP A 32 -9.13 8.39 -12.30
CA TRP A 32 -10.37 8.93 -11.73
C TRP A 32 -11.60 8.08 -12.06
N ASN A 33 -11.73 7.62 -13.29
CA ASN A 33 -12.82 6.74 -13.70
C ASN A 33 -12.78 5.38 -12.97
N GLU A 34 -11.59 4.82 -12.76
CA GLU A 34 -11.42 3.58 -11.98
C GLU A 34 -11.87 3.78 -10.53
N VAL A 35 -11.51 4.90 -9.89
CA VAL A 35 -11.94 5.21 -8.50
C VAL A 35 -13.46 5.32 -8.42
N LEU A 36 -14.06 6.04 -9.36
CA LEU A 36 -15.53 6.18 -9.39
C LEU A 36 -16.24 4.83 -9.57
N GLY A 37 -15.70 3.95 -10.42
CA GLY A 37 -16.22 2.59 -10.61
C GLY A 37 -16.09 1.70 -9.37
N ALA A 38 -15.02 1.85 -8.60
CA ALA A 38 -14.78 1.08 -7.38
C ALA A 38 -15.50 1.67 -6.14
N SER A 39 -15.93 2.92 -6.21
CA SER A 39 -16.51 3.66 -5.08
C SER A 39 -17.65 2.92 -4.37
N PRO A 40 -18.64 2.28 -5.03
CA PRO A 40 -19.71 1.58 -4.34
C PRO A 40 -19.24 0.49 -3.36
N ALA A 41 -18.15 -0.19 -3.70
CA ALA A 41 -17.56 -1.25 -2.87
C ALA A 41 -16.70 -0.71 -1.73
N LEU A 42 -16.02 0.42 -1.94
CA LEU A 42 -15.04 0.98 -1.00
C LEU A 42 -15.62 2.08 -0.10
N LEU A 43 -16.71 2.75 -0.51
CA LEU A 43 -17.35 3.80 0.26
C LEU A 43 -17.72 3.41 1.70
N PRO A 44 -18.15 2.18 2.02
CA PRO A 44 -18.44 1.79 3.41
C PRO A 44 -17.23 1.95 4.35
N LEU A 45 -15.99 1.94 3.83
CA LEU A 45 -14.79 2.17 4.63
C LEU A 45 -14.64 3.63 5.08
N ALA A 46 -15.40 4.57 4.51
CA ALA A 46 -15.42 5.97 4.95
C ALA A 46 -15.94 6.11 6.40
N ALA A 47 -16.68 5.12 6.91
CA ALA A 47 -17.13 5.05 8.30
C ALA A 47 -16.00 4.69 9.29
N ALA A 48 -14.77 4.46 8.82
CA ALA A 48 -13.64 4.21 9.70
C ALA A 48 -13.37 5.40 10.65
N GLU A 49 -13.06 5.10 11.90
CA GLU A 49 -12.76 6.12 12.92
C GLU A 49 -11.50 6.90 12.58
N LEU A 50 -10.46 6.19 12.12
CA LEU A 50 -9.21 6.78 11.69
C LEU A 50 -8.97 6.49 10.21
N ARG A 51 -8.66 7.54 9.47
CA ARG A 51 -8.49 7.48 8.02
C ARG A 51 -7.17 8.12 7.65
N TYR A 52 -6.32 7.34 7.01
CA TYR A 52 -4.95 7.73 6.68
C TYR A 52 -4.67 7.55 5.19
N CYS A 53 -3.67 8.25 4.68
CA CYS A 53 -3.11 8.00 3.36
C CYS A 53 -1.59 8.17 3.33
N ALA A 54 -0.96 7.53 2.38
CA ALA A 54 0.41 7.81 2.00
C ALA A 54 0.54 9.24 1.44
N PRO A 55 1.75 9.85 1.49
CA PRO A 55 1.95 11.23 1.05
C PRO A 55 1.88 11.43 -0.46
N THR A 56 1.80 10.37 -1.26
CA THR A 56 1.75 10.48 -2.72
C THR A 56 0.48 11.19 -3.21
N PRO A 57 0.56 11.96 -4.31
CA PRO A 57 -0.63 12.60 -4.89
C PRO A 57 -1.76 11.62 -5.20
N ARG A 58 -1.42 10.42 -5.70
CA ARG A 58 -2.41 9.37 -6.02
C ARG A 58 -3.13 8.84 -4.79
N SER A 59 -2.40 8.52 -3.73
CA SER A 59 -2.99 8.01 -2.49
C SER A 59 -3.93 9.03 -1.86
N ARG A 60 -3.55 10.31 -1.86
CA ARG A 60 -4.38 11.41 -1.37
C ARG A 60 -5.65 11.55 -2.22
N ALA A 61 -5.49 11.69 -3.53
CA ALA A 61 -6.62 11.85 -4.45
C ALA A 61 -7.58 10.65 -4.42
N THR A 62 -7.05 9.41 -4.31
CA THR A 62 -7.87 8.21 -4.15
C THR A 62 -8.69 8.28 -2.87
N GLY A 63 -8.06 8.63 -1.74
CA GLY A 63 -8.76 8.73 -0.46
C GLY A 63 -9.82 9.83 -0.44
N ASP A 64 -9.53 11.00 -1.02
CA ASP A 64 -10.47 12.12 -1.11
C ASP A 64 -11.67 11.76 -2.00
N ALA A 65 -11.42 11.12 -3.15
CA ALA A 65 -12.48 10.70 -4.07
C ALA A 65 -13.40 9.61 -3.47
N LEU A 66 -12.87 8.78 -2.56
CA LEU A 66 -13.64 7.79 -1.81
C LEU A 66 -14.35 8.38 -0.56
N GLY A 67 -14.26 9.71 -0.36
CA GLY A 67 -14.89 10.39 0.78
C GLY A 67 -14.21 10.15 2.12
N TYR A 68 -12.96 9.67 2.13
CA TYR A 68 -12.26 9.38 3.38
C TYR A 68 -11.70 10.63 4.06
N ALA A 69 -11.36 11.69 3.31
CA ALA A 69 -10.67 12.88 3.82
C ALA A 69 -9.48 12.48 4.73
N PRO A 70 -8.51 11.69 4.24
CA PRO A 70 -7.56 11.01 5.06
C PRO A 70 -6.42 11.92 5.54
N LEU A 71 -5.89 11.62 6.73
CA LEU A 71 -4.70 12.27 7.25
C LEU A 71 -3.43 11.65 6.64
N VAL A 72 -2.52 12.50 6.16
CA VAL A 72 -1.25 12.04 5.57
C VAL A 72 -0.36 11.42 6.63
N GLN A 73 0.19 10.23 6.34
CA GLN A 73 1.14 9.52 7.18
C GLN A 73 2.47 9.31 6.47
N LEU A 74 3.52 10.00 6.91
CA LEU A 74 4.85 9.88 6.31
C LEU A 74 5.44 8.47 6.48
N ALA A 75 5.03 7.75 7.51
CA ALA A 75 5.43 6.35 7.69
C ALA A 75 4.87 5.40 6.62
N LEU A 76 3.86 5.84 5.86
CA LEU A 76 3.29 5.09 4.72
C LEU A 76 3.85 5.57 3.37
N ARG A 77 4.91 6.39 3.34
CA ARG A 77 5.56 6.73 2.07
C ARG A 77 6.08 5.49 1.38
N ASP A 78 6.25 5.57 0.08
CA ASP A 78 6.88 4.51 -0.71
C ASP A 78 8.33 4.26 -0.26
N CYS A 79 8.94 3.17 -0.71
CA CYS A 79 10.35 2.87 -0.47
C CYS A 79 11.21 3.95 -1.12
N ASP A 80 12.14 4.53 -0.35
CA ASP A 80 13.11 5.48 -0.91
C ASP A 80 14.07 4.72 -1.84
N MET A 81 13.94 4.98 -3.13
CA MET A 81 14.74 4.34 -4.18
C MET A 81 15.98 5.16 -4.58
N GLY A 82 16.29 6.22 -3.82
CA GLY A 82 17.50 7.03 -4.03
C GLY A 82 17.64 7.46 -5.50
N ARG A 83 18.80 7.14 -6.12
CA ARG A 83 19.05 7.52 -7.52
C ARG A 83 18.21 6.80 -8.57
N TRP A 84 17.48 5.75 -8.19
CA TRP A 84 16.53 5.08 -9.09
C TRP A 84 15.14 5.69 -9.08
N ARG A 85 14.91 6.69 -8.23
CA ARG A 85 13.63 7.40 -8.19
C ARG A 85 13.23 7.88 -9.59
N GLY A 86 11.98 7.63 -9.96
CA GLY A 86 11.41 7.97 -11.26
C GLY A 86 11.85 7.07 -12.42
N LEU A 87 12.72 6.08 -12.20
CA LEU A 87 13.06 5.07 -13.20
C LEU A 87 12.05 3.91 -13.16
N THR A 88 11.89 3.25 -14.29
CA THR A 88 11.31 1.89 -14.32
C THR A 88 12.38 0.88 -13.89
N LEU A 89 11.96 -0.33 -13.51
CA LEU A 89 12.90 -1.42 -13.25
C LEU A 89 13.78 -1.71 -14.49
N GLY A 90 13.20 -1.68 -15.70
CA GLY A 90 13.95 -1.88 -16.93
C GLY A 90 15.02 -0.80 -17.19
N GLU A 91 14.68 0.48 -16.91
CA GLU A 91 15.65 1.58 -17.01
C GLU A 91 16.77 1.47 -15.98
N ALA A 92 16.47 1.05 -14.75
CA ALA A 92 17.47 0.78 -13.72
C ALA A 92 18.37 -0.39 -14.10
N MET A 93 17.79 -1.50 -14.59
CA MET A 93 18.52 -2.67 -15.08
C MET A 93 19.44 -2.34 -16.25
N ALA A 94 19.00 -1.50 -17.18
CA ALA A 94 19.81 -1.08 -18.33
C ALA A 94 21.03 -0.21 -17.91
N ARG A 95 20.88 0.57 -16.81
CA ARG A 95 21.96 1.45 -16.32
C ARG A 95 22.91 0.75 -15.37
N GLU A 96 22.39 -0.07 -14.47
CA GLU A 96 23.10 -0.64 -13.33
C GLU A 96 22.70 -2.11 -13.08
N PRO A 97 22.92 -3.04 -14.03
CA PRO A 97 22.43 -4.42 -13.93
C PRO A 97 22.90 -5.12 -12.63
N SER A 98 24.22 -5.02 -12.32
CA SER A 98 24.75 -5.66 -11.11
C SER A 98 24.18 -5.10 -9.80
N ALA A 99 23.84 -3.81 -9.78
CA ALA A 99 23.23 -3.18 -8.62
C ALA A 99 21.76 -3.65 -8.45
N VAL A 100 21.01 -3.80 -9.55
CA VAL A 100 19.64 -4.34 -9.51
C VAL A 100 19.67 -5.80 -9.09
N ASP A 101 20.57 -6.62 -9.61
CA ASP A 101 20.72 -8.02 -9.20
C ASP A 101 21.03 -8.14 -7.69
N ALA A 102 21.94 -7.31 -7.18
CA ALA A 102 22.28 -7.27 -5.76
C ALA A 102 21.08 -6.84 -4.89
N TRP A 103 20.30 -5.85 -5.34
CA TRP A 103 19.09 -5.40 -4.65
C TRP A 103 18.00 -6.46 -4.58
N LEU A 104 17.82 -7.24 -5.65
CA LEU A 104 16.84 -8.34 -5.68
C LEU A 104 17.30 -9.54 -4.82
N ALA A 105 18.63 -9.76 -4.71
CA ALA A 105 19.19 -10.89 -3.98
C ALA A 105 19.29 -10.66 -2.47
N ASP A 106 19.58 -9.42 -2.02
CA ASP A 106 19.77 -9.11 -0.60
C ASP A 106 18.80 -8.01 -0.14
N PRO A 107 17.77 -8.33 0.66
CA PRO A 107 16.82 -7.35 1.18
C PRO A 107 17.43 -6.34 2.16
N ARG A 108 18.67 -6.55 2.61
CA ARG A 108 19.41 -5.59 3.47
C ARG A 108 20.16 -4.55 2.66
N GLY A 109 20.42 -4.84 1.40
CA GLY A 109 21.14 -3.95 0.50
C GLY A 109 20.27 -2.78 0.01
N ALA A 110 20.90 -1.62 -0.14
CA ALA A 110 20.31 -0.46 -0.80
C ALA A 110 21.31 0.13 -1.82
N PRO A 111 21.63 -0.63 -2.87
CA PRO A 111 22.65 -0.20 -3.84
C PRO A 111 22.28 1.09 -4.57
N HIS A 112 21.01 1.46 -4.60
CA HIS A 112 20.50 2.72 -5.14
C HIS A 112 20.73 3.94 -4.20
N GLY A 113 21.20 3.71 -2.96
CA GLY A 113 21.49 4.78 -2.00
C GLY A 113 20.29 5.31 -1.22
N GLY A 114 19.14 4.63 -1.30
CA GLY A 114 17.95 4.93 -0.53
C GLY A 114 17.69 3.94 0.61
N GLU A 115 16.46 3.48 0.76
CA GLU A 115 16.02 2.59 1.82
C GLU A 115 16.11 1.11 1.38
N SER A 116 16.68 0.24 2.23
CA SER A 116 16.65 -1.19 1.94
C SER A 116 15.24 -1.77 2.09
N LEU A 117 14.96 -2.90 1.44
CA LEU A 117 13.67 -3.58 1.58
C LEU A 117 13.37 -3.93 3.04
N LEU A 118 14.39 -4.38 3.79
CA LEU A 118 14.26 -4.67 5.21
C LEU A 118 13.85 -3.41 6.02
N ALA A 119 14.53 -2.28 5.79
CA ALA A 119 14.22 -1.02 6.49
C ALA A 119 12.82 -0.50 6.13
N PHE A 120 12.43 -0.61 4.86
CA PHE A 120 11.10 -0.25 4.39
C PHE A 120 10.00 -1.08 5.08
N ILE A 121 10.15 -2.41 5.10
CA ILE A 121 9.20 -3.31 5.77
C ILE A 121 9.14 -3.01 7.27
N ALA A 122 10.28 -2.78 7.93
CA ALA A 122 10.32 -2.44 9.34
C ALA A 122 9.63 -1.11 9.65
N ARG A 123 9.80 -0.09 8.80
CA ARG A 123 9.14 1.22 8.96
C ARG A 123 7.62 1.12 8.85
N VAL A 124 7.13 0.41 7.85
CA VAL A 124 5.68 0.21 7.65
C VAL A 124 5.10 -0.64 8.79
N GLY A 125 5.83 -1.68 9.21
CA GLY A 125 5.44 -2.52 10.34
C GLY A 125 5.41 -1.77 11.66
N GLY A 126 6.40 -0.91 11.92
CA GLY A 126 6.41 -0.03 13.08
C GLY A 126 5.21 0.91 13.13
N TRP A 127 4.80 1.46 11.99
CA TRP A 127 3.56 2.24 11.91
C TRP A 127 2.35 1.37 12.29
N LEU A 128 2.26 0.17 11.78
CA LEU A 128 1.15 -0.74 12.06
C LEU A 128 1.06 -1.07 13.56
N ASP A 129 2.19 -1.34 14.21
CA ASP A 129 2.26 -1.71 15.63
C ASP A 129 2.00 -0.55 16.60
N THR A 130 2.18 0.70 16.14
CA THR A 130 1.91 1.89 16.96
C THR A 130 0.46 2.36 16.89
N ARG A 131 -0.44 1.59 16.27
CA ARG A 131 -1.86 1.93 16.29
C ARG A 131 -2.43 1.74 17.70
N PRO A 132 -3.37 2.64 18.12
CA PRO A 132 -3.97 2.56 19.44
C PRO A 132 -4.55 1.16 19.72
N VAL A 133 -4.19 0.59 20.87
CA VAL A 133 -4.65 -0.77 21.24
C VAL A 133 -6.02 -0.74 21.90
N ASP A 134 -6.40 0.42 22.46
CA ASP A 134 -7.59 0.57 23.28
C ASP A 134 -8.88 0.66 22.48
N ASP A 135 -8.76 0.88 21.17
CA ASP A 135 -9.90 1.09 20.30
C ASP A 135 -10.22 -0.17 19.50
N SER A 136 -11.37 -0.72 19.78
CA SER A 136 -12.04 -1.68 18.90
C SER A 136 -12.39 -1.06 17.54
N GLY A 137 -11.56 -0.10 17.08
CA GLY A 137 -11.78 0.79 15.97
C GLY A 137 -11.44 0.19 14.61
N LEU A 138 -12.09 0.75 13.63
CA LEU A 138 -11.80 0.51 12.23
C LEU A 138 -10.86 1.62 11.74
N ILE A 139 -9.72 1.23 11.18
CA ILE A 139 -8.78 2.12 10.50
C ILE A 139 -8.80 1.80 9.01
N VAL A 140 -8.84 2.84 8.16
CA VAL A 140 -8.57 2.72 6.74
C VAL A 140 -7.30 3.49 6.38
N ALA A 141 -6.46 2.91 5.51
CA ALA A 141 -5.24 3.54 5.04
C ALA A 141 -5.11 3.35 3.51
N VAL A 142 -5.10 4.45 2.77
CA VAL A 142 -4.84 4.43 1.33
C VAL A 142 -3.34 4.55 1.09
N ALA A 143 -2.77 3.57 0.40
CA ALA A 143 -1.32 3.52 0.19
C ALA A 143 -0.96 2.91 -1.16
N GLU A 144 0.29 3.11 -1.57
CA GLU A 144 0.83 2.48 -2.77
C GLU A 144 0.90 0.95 -2.59
N PRO A 145 0.77 0.16 -3.66
CA PRO A 145 0.89 -1.30 -3.61
C PRO A 145 2.15 -1.81 -2.89
N ALA A 146 3.28 -1.12 -3.06
CA ALA A 146 4.53 -1.44 -2.40
C ALA A 146 4.42 -1.39 -0.87
N VAL A 147 3.76 -0.37 -0.33
CA VAL A 147 3.51 -0.21 1.10
C VAL A 147 2.63 -1.33 1.65
N ILE A 148 1.60 -1.72 0.89
CA ILE A 148 0.70 -2.81 1.28
C ILE A 148 1.44 -4.15 1.31
N ARG A 149 2.30 -4.42 0.30
CA ARG A 149 3.18 -5.61 0.32
C ARG A 149 4.06 -5.63 1.56
N ALA A 150 4.67 -4.49 1.91
CA ALA A 150 5.51 -4.36 3.10
C ALA A 150 4.71 -4.63 4.39
N ALA A 151 3.51 -4.08 4.51
CA ALA A 151 2.61 -4.32 5.64
C ALA A 151 2.25 -5.80 5.77
N LEU A 152 1.94 -6.48 4.66
CA LEU A 152 1.59 -7.90 4.65
C LEU A 152 2.78 -8.78 5.04
N VAL A 153 3.96 -8.54 4.48
CA VAL A 153 5.18 -9.31 4.84
C VAL A 153 5.49 -9.17 6.32
N TYR A 154 5.41 -7.96 6.86
CA TYR A 154 5.61 -7.71 8.29
C TYR A 154 4.56 -8.40 9.14
N ALA A 155 3.28 -8.18 8.85
CA ALA A 155 2.16 -8.67 9.64
C ALA A 155 2.10 -10.21 9.70
N LEU A 156 2.37 -10.87 8.58
CA LEU A 156 2.33 -12.32 8.45
C LEU A 156 3.63 -13.00 8.88
N ARG A 157 4.69 -12.23 9.15
CA ARG A 157 6.02 -12.74 9.53
C ARG A 157 6.57 -13.75 8.53
N VAL A 158 6.30 -13.54 7.27
CA VAL A 158 6.80 -14.37 6.17
C VAL A 158 8.20 -13.94 5.74
N PRO A 159 8.95 -14.79 5.02
CA PRO A 159 10.26 -14.39 4.48
C PRO A 159 10.17 -13.09 3.66
N LEU A 160 11.20 -12.25 3.76
CA LEU A 160 11.22 -10.96 3.04
C LEU A 160 11.09 -11.10 1.52
N SER A 161 11.56 -12.22 0.96
CA SER A 161 11.41 -12.56 -0.46
C SER A 161 9.95 -12.70 -0.90
N THR A 162 9.02 -12.98 0.01
CA THR A 162 7.58 -13.02 -0.29
C THR A 162 7.04 -11.68 -0.81
N TYR A 163 7.72 -10.57 -0.49
CA TYR A 163 7.38 -9.24 -1.00
C TYR A 163 7.23 -9.22 -2.53
N TRP A 164 8.10 -9.93 -3.24
CA TRP A 164 8.10 -9.98 -4.70
C TRP A 164 7.00 -10.88 -5.28
N SER A 165 6.41 -11.74 -4.46
CA SER A 165 5.34 -12.67 -4.87
C SER A 165 3.93 -12.15 -4.59
N LEU A 166 3.80 -11.00 -3.93
CA LEU A 166 2.50 -10.40 -3.62
C LEU A 166 2.03 -9.51 -4.77
N ASP A 167 0.92 -9.86 -5.40
CA ASP A 167 0.24 -9.02 -6.38
C ASP A 167 -0.84 -8.18 -5.67
N VAL A 168 -0.61 -6.87 -5.59
CA VAL A 168 -1.57 -5.92 -5.01
C VAL A 168 -2.07 -5.01 -6.12
N ARG A 169 -3.30 -5.25 -6.53
CA ARG A 169 -3.92 -4.48 -7.61
C ARG A 169 -4.43 -3.13 -7.12
N PRO A 170 -4.41 -2.09 -7.97
CA PRO A 170 -5.05 -0.82 -7.66
C PRO A 170 -6.49 -1.02 -7.18
N LEU A 171 -6.92 -0.20 -6.21
CA LEU A 171 -8.26 -0.22 -5.62
C LEU A 171 -8.68 -1.55 -4.97
N SER A 172 -7.75 -2.49 -4.80
CA SER A 172 -8.00 -3.65 -3.94
C SER A 172 -7.93 -3.25 -2.46
N ALA A 173 -8.69 -3.95 -1.63
CA ALA A 173 -8.68 -3.76 -0.18
C ALA A 173 -8.22 -5.04 0.52
N VAL A 174 -7.40 -4.89 1.56
CA VAL A 174 -6.95 -5.99 2.40
C VAL A 174 -7.03 -5.60 3.86
N ALA A 175 -7.56 -6.47 4.70
CA ALA A 175 -7.76 -6.22 6.12
C ALA A 175 -6.79 -7.03 6.99
N LEU A 176 -6.13 -6.34 7.92
CA LEU A 176 -5.35 -6.93 9.00
C LEU A 176 -6.08 -6.73 10.32
N ILE A 177 -6.15 -7.78 11.14
CA ILE A 177 -6.81 -7.75 12.44
C ILE A 177 -5.81 -8.18 13.50
N GLY A 178 -5.67 -7.37 14.54
CA GLY A 178 -4.73 -7.64 15.61
C GLY A 178 -4.23 -6.37 16.28
N SER A 179 -3.09 -6.46 16.93
CA SER A 179 -2.37 -5.33 17.55
C SER A 179 -0.96 -5.77 17.97
N GLY A 180 -0.05 -4.80 18.15
CA GLY A 180 1.24 -5.00 18.82
C GLY A 180 2.05 -6.17 18.25
N GLY A 181 2.26 -6.20 16.94
CA GLY A 181 3.06 -7.24 16.26
C GLY A 181 2.37 -8.60 16.10
N ARG A 182 1.09 -8.73 16.45
CA ARG A 182 0.30 -9.95 16.25
C ARG A 182 -0.89 -9.64 15.34
N TRP A 183 -0.72 -9.88 14.05
CA TRP A 183 -1.66 -9.56 13.01
C TRP A 183 -2.13 -10.81 12.28
N ASN A 184 -3.40 -10.83 11.89
CA ASN A 184 -4.01 -11.86 11.05
C ASN A 184 -4.55 -11.21 9.80
N LEU A 185 -4.30 -11.82 8.65
CA LEU A 185 -4.93 -11.43 7.39
C LEU A 185 -6.38 -11.92 7.37
N ARG A 186 -7.31 -11.03 7.06
CA ARG A 186 -8.72 -11.37 6.90
C ARG A 186 -9.14 -11.26 5.44
N PHE A 187 -9.70 -12.33 4.93
CA PHE A 187 -10.41 -12.33 3.67
C PHE A 187 -11.88 -11.98 3.93
N GLU A 188 -12.43 -11.04 3.18
CA GLU A 188 -13.86 -10.70 3.25
C GLU A 188 -14.63 -11.70 2.37
N GLY A 189 -15.66 -12.31 2.92
CA GLY A 189 -16.56 -13.17 2.14
C GLY A 189 -17.40 -12.33 1.18
N VAL A 190 -17.74 -12.89 0.03
CA VAL A 190 -18.72 -12.30 -0.89
C VAL A 190 -20.07 -12.32 -0.18
N ARG A 191 -20.62 -11.17 0.17
CA ARG A 191 -22.02 -11.10 0.64
C ARG A 191 -22.92 -11.30 -0.58
N ALA A 192 -23.65 -12.41 -0.61
CA ALA A 192 -24.76 -12.54 -1.52
C ALA A 192 -25.72 -11.35 -1.28
N GLN A 193 -26.00 -10.57 -2.31
CA GLN A 193 -27.08 -9.61 -2.23
C GLN A 193 -28.36 -10.41 -1.97
N PRO A 194 -29.21 -10.03 -0.99
CA PRO A 194 -30.52 -10.63 -0.88
C PRO A 194 -31.25 -10.38 -2.20
N SER A 195 -31.62 -11.47 -2.86
CA SER A 195 -32.48 -11.41 -4.04
C SER A 195 -33.75 -10.68 -3.62
N GLY A 196 -33.92 -9.45 -4.11
CA GLY A 196 -35.16 -8.71 -3.89
C GLY A 196 -36.31 -9.52 -4.47
N VAL A 197 -37.26 -9.87 -3.62
CA VAL A 197 -38.58 -10.37 -3.99
C VAL A 197 -39.45 -9.15 -4.24
#